data_6358e8e74e00d9bf3a030e8906eebe7b
#
_entry.id   6358e8e74e00d9bf3a030e8906eebe7b
#
_cell.length_a   1.000
_cell.length_b   1.000
_cell.length_c   1.000
_cell.angle_alpha   90.00
_cell.angle_beta   90.00
_cell.angle_gamma   90.00
#
_symmetry.space_group_name_H-M   'P 1'
#
loop_
_entity.id
_entity.type
_entity.pdbx_description
1 polymer ?
#
loop_
_entity_poly.entity_id
_entity_poly.type
_entity_poly.pdbx_seq_one_letter_code
_entity_poly.pdbx_strand_id
1 'polypeptide(L)'
;KKDKRLILEYKKIKKYKKMVKFVYQNSPRGTGDAVLKCKNLIKSKYFLMLMPDDLIIKNNCSRSLIGLYKKYKSSIIASKKVNKNDVSRWGIFDVKTINKRNFIIKDVIEKPSVRMAPCRYAVIGRYILPKKIFKILKNQKPGQNGEIHITDSIRTLILQKNKFIGHIFAGKHLDCGSMKGYIN
;
A
#
# COMPACT_ATOMS: atom_id res chain seq x y z
N LYS A 1 -43.17 -3.09 -3.61
CA LYS A 1 -42.36 -2.67 -4.80
C LYS A 1 -40.90 -2.98 -4.47
N LYS A 2 -40.23 -3.89 -5.25
CA LYS A 2 -38.78 -4.14 -5.10
C LYS A 2 -38.05 -2.86 -5.43
N ASP A 3 -37.21 -2.36 -4.51
CA ASP A 3 -36.41 -1.18 -4.72
C ASP A 3 -35.40 -1.43 -5.87
N LYS A 4 -35.60 -0.72 -6.98
CA LYS A 4 -34.75 -0.83 -8.20
C LYS A 4 -33.27 -0.59 -7.88
N ARG A 5 -32.97 0.28 -6.91
CA ARG A 5 -31.60 0.59 -6.47
C ARG A 5 -30.93 -0.63 -5.83
N LEU A 6 -31.63 -1.30 -4.92
CA LEU A 6 -31.13 -2.52 -4.26
C LEU A 6 -30.87 -3.65 -5.26
N ILE A 7 -31.76 -3.80 -6.27
CA ILE A 7 -31.58 -4.78 -7.34
C ILE A 7 -30.31 -4.50 -8.16
N LEU A 8 -30.04 -3.23 -8.49
CA LEU A 8 -28.84 -2.82 -9.22
C LEU A 8 -27.57 -3.09 -8.40
N GLU A 9 -27.58 -2.73 -7.12
CA GLU A 9 -26.44 -3.00 -6.23
C GLU A 9 -26.19 -4.51 -6.06
N TYR A 10 -27.23 -5.30 -5.88
CA TYR A 10 -27.12 -6.76 -5.83
C TYR A 10 -26.49 -7.35 -7.10
N LYS A 11 -26.91 -6.89 -8.28
CA LYS A 11 -26.32 -7.31 -9.57
C LYS A 11 -24.84 -6.97 -9.64
N LYS A 12 -24.42 -5.78 -9.18
CA LYS A 12 -23.01 -5.38 -9.10
C LYS A 12 -22.21 -6.30 -8.18
N ILE A 13 -22.71 -6.54 -6.96
CA ILE A 13 -22.06 -7.42 -5.97
C ILE A 13 -21.90 -8.83 -6.55
N LYS A 14 -22.97 -9.39 -7.18
CA LYS A 14 -22.93 -10.71 -7.82
C LYS A 14 -21.86 -10.78 -8.93
N LYS A 15 -21.71 -9.71 -9.73
CA LYS A 15 -20.66 -9.60 -10.75
C LYS A 15 -19.27 -9.60 -10.12
N TYR A 16 -19.04 -8.78 -9.08
CA TYR A 16 -17.75 -8.69 -8.40
C TYR A 16 -17.38 -10.01 -7.70
N LYS A 17 -18.35 -10.70 -7.07
CA LYS A 17 -18.11 -12.00 -6.43
C LYS A 17 -17.48 -13.02 -7.40
N LYS A 18 -17.88 -13.03 -8.68
CA LYS A 18 -17.29 -13.91 -9.70
C LYS A 18 -15.82 -13.58 -10.04
N MET A 19 -15.37 -12.35 -9.76
CA MET A 19 -14.00 -11.88 -10.03
C MET A 19 -13.07 -12.08 -8.84
N VAL A 20 -13.59 -12.31 -7.64
CA VAL A 20 -12.81 -12.47 -6.40
C VAL A 20 -12.25 -13.88 -6.33
N LYS A 21 -10.98 -13.98 -5.99
CA LYS A 21 -10.29 -15.22 -5.65
C LYS A 21 -9.75 -15.10 -4.23
N PHE A 22 -10.06 -16.07 -3.41
CA PHE A 22 -9.57 -16.13 -2.03
C PHE A 22 -8.23 -16.87 -1.99
N VAL A 23 -7.31 -16.36 -1.18
CA VAL A 23 -6.03 -17.00 -0.88
C VAL A 23 -5.86 -17.00 0.63
N TYR A 24 -5.54 -18.14 1.18
CA TYR A 24 -5.42 -18.33 2.63
C TYR A 24 -3.96 -18.16 3.08
N GLN A 25 -3.80 -17.45 4.18
CA GLN A 25 -2.57 -17.39 4.96
C GLN A 25 -2.82 -18.15 6.27
N ASN A 26 -2.36 -19.38 6.37
CA ASN A 26 -2.67 -20.28 7.50
C ASN A 26 -2.02 -19.81 8.82
N SER A 27 -0.94 -19.05 8.74
CA SER A 27 -0.25 -18.46 9.90
C SER A 27 -0.04 -16.97 9.65
N PRO A 28 -0.32 -16.07 10.61
CA PRO A 28 -0.20 -14.62 10.46
C PRO A 28 1.28 -14.18 10.49
N ARG A 29 1.98 -14.39 9.38
CA ARG A 29 3.42 -14.11 9.25
C ARG A 29 3.73 -12.73 8.70
N GLY A 30 2.78 -11.81 8.70
CA GLY A 30 2.93 -10.46 8.23
C GLY A 30 2.41 -10.20 6.82
N THR A 31 2.38 -8.92 6.43
CA THR A 31 1.79 -8.43 5.18
C THR A 31 2.52 -8.92 3.93
N GLY A 32 3.84 -9.07 4.00
CA GLY A 32 4.65 -9.58 2.89
C GLY A 32 4.36 -11.05 2.60
N ASP A 33 4.16 -11.88 3.63
CA ASP A 33 3.79 -13.29 3.44
C ASP A 33 2.39 -13.40 2.82
N ALA A 34 1.42 -12.60 3.27
CA ALA A 34 0.08 -12.56 2.68
C ALA A 34 0.14 -12.22 1.17
N VAL A 35 0.94 -11.23 0.80
CA VAL A 35 1.16 -10.87 -0.61
C VAL A 35 1.83 -12.01 -1.37
N LEU A 36 2.82 -12.68 -0.78
CA LEU A 36 3.51 -13.81 -1.41
C LEU A 36 2.56 -14.95 -1.79
N LYS A 37 1.54 -15.22 -0.97
CA LYS A 37 0.51 -16.25 -1.27
C LYS A 37 -0.24 -15.96 -2.58
N CYS A 38 -0.35 -14.69 -2.96
CA CYS A 38 -1.02 -14.26 -4.20
C CYS A 38 -0.15 -14.43 -5.47
N LYS A 39 1.11 -14.83 -5.36
CA LYS A 39 2.09 -14.87 -6.46
C LYS A 39 1.56 -15.54 -7.74
N ASN A 40 0.90 -16.68 -7.62
CA ASN A 40 0.45 -17.47 -8.77
C ASN A 40 -0.78 -16.85 -9.47
N LEU A 41 -1.52 -15.98 -8.78
CA LEU A 41 -2.69 -15.25 -9.33
C LEU A 41 -2.28 -14.02 -10.11
N ILE A 42 -1.12 -13.42 -9.80
CA ILE A 42 -0.66 -12.18 -10.45
C ILE A 42 0.06 -12.50 -11.75
N LYS A 43 -0.58 -12.23 -12.88
CA LYS A 43 -0.02 -12.44 -14.23
C LYS A 43 0.65 -11.19 -14.80
N SER A 44 0.17 -9.99 -14.44
CA SER A 44 0.66 -8.71 -14.94
C SER A 44 2.05 -8.33 -14.38
N LYS A 45 2.79 -7.48 -15.11
CA LYS A 45 4.11 -6.96 -14.71
C LYS A 45 4.04 -6.11 -13.44
N TYR A 46 2.92 -5.40 -13.22
CA TYR A 46 2.62 -4.61 -12.04
C TYR A 46 1.21 -4.96 -11.54
N PHE A 47 0.98 -4.80 -10.25
CA PHE A 47 -0.33 -5.00 -9.64
C PHE A 47 -0.62 -3.93 -8.59
N LEU A 48 -1.90 -3.68 -8.35
CA LEU A 48 -2.37 -2.80 -7.31
C LEU A 48 -2.59 -3.62 -6.03
N MET A 49 -1.95 -3.24 -4.94
CA MET A 49 -2.14 -3.79 -3.61
C MET A 49 -2.88 -2.76 -2.75
N LEU A 50 -3.89 -3.22 -2.00
CA LEU A 50 -4.68 -2.40 -1.09
C LEU A 50 -4.71 -3.05 0.28
N MET A 51 -4.39 -2.27 1.31
CA MET A 51 -4.64 -2.66 2.69
C MET A 51 -6.11 -2.37 3.03
N PRO A 52 -6.83 -3.33 3.65
CA PRO A 52 -8.28 -3.19 3.88
C PRO A 52 -8.61 -2.16 4.98
N ASP A 53 -7.72 -1.95 5.91
CA ASP A 53 -7.83 -1.02 7.04
C ASP A 53 -7.50 0.44 6.68
N ASP A 54 -6.87 0.69 5.54
CA ASP A 54 -6.61 2.05 5.05
C ASP A 54 -7.77 2.54 4.17
N LEU A 55 -8.81 3.12 4.76
CA LEU A 55 -9.94 3.65 4.01
C LEU A 55 -9.66 5.08 3.53
N ILE A 56 -9.78 5.32 2.22
CA ILE A 56 -9.60 6.65 1.63
C ILE A 56 -10.93 7.09 1.01
N ILE A 57 -11.49 8.20 1.53
CA ILE A 57 -12.76 8.78 1.13
C ILE A 57 -12.58 10.14 0.46
N LYS A 58 -13.64 10.65 -0.17
CA LYS A 58 -13.69 11.93 -0.93
C LYS A 58 -12.83 11.97 -2.20
N ASN A 59 -11.98 10.96 -2.45
CA ASN A 59 -11.20 10.86 -3.69
C ASN A 59 -10.82 9.41 -3.99
N ASN A 60 -10.63 9.09 -5.27
CA ASN A 60 -10.20 7.76 -5.69
C ASN A 60 -8.67 7.70 -5.78
N CYS A 61 -8.01 7.42 -4.66
CA CYS A 61 -6.55 7.30 -4.59
C CYS A 61 -6.00 6.25 -5.58
N SER A 62 -6.63 5.08 -5.67
CA SER A 62 -6.20 4.01 -6.59
C SER A 62 -6.17 4.47 -8.05
N ARG A 63 -7.18 5.24 -8.49
CA ARG A 63 -7.21 5.84 -9.84
C ARG A 63 -6.04 6.82 -10.03
N SER A 64 -5.74 7.64 -9.02
CA SER A 64 -4.60 8.57 -9.07
C SER A 64 -3.28 7.83 -9.21
N LEU A 65 -3.06 6.75 -8.45
CA LEU A 65 -1.85 5.93 -8.55
C LEU A 65 -1.72 5.28 -9.94
N ILE A 66 -2.82 4.77 -10.50
CA ILE A 66 -2.83 4.20 -11.85
C ILE A 66 -2.46 5.25 -12.91
N GLY A 67 -2.98 6.47 -12.79
CA GLY A 67 -2.62 7.60 -13.65
C GLY A 67 -1.12 7.91 -13.60
N LEU A 68 -0.55 7.96 -12.39
CA LEU A 68 0.88 8.19 -12.19
C LEU A 68 1.73 7.02 -12.71
N TYR A 69 1.30 5.78 -12.52
CA TYR A 69 1.96 4.62 -13.12
C TYR A 69 2.01 4.73 -14.65
N LYS A 70 0.90 5.12 -15.29
CA LYS A 70 0.88 5.32 -16.74
C LYS A 70 1.87 6.39 -17.20
N LYS A 71 2.04 7.46 -16.39
CA LYS A 71 2.98 8.56 -16.66
C LYS A 71 4.43 8.18 -16.43
N TYR A 72 4.73 7.59 -15.26
CA TYR A 72 6.13 7.37 -14.82
C TYR A 72 6.66 5.97 -15.12
N LYS A 73 5.78 5.01 -15.49
CA LYS A 73 6.13 3.59 -15.74
C LYS A 73 6.95 2.96 -14.62
N SER A 74 6.68 3.34 -13.37
CA SER A 74 7.38 2.89 -12.18
C SER A 74 6.42 2.55 -11.04
N SER A 75 6.93 1.97 -9.96
CA SER A 75 6.15 1.69 -8.75
C SER A 75 5.66 2.97 -8.10
N ILE A 76 4.42 2.98 -7.61
CA ILE A 76 3.81 4.15 -6.97
C ILE A 76 3.26 3.73 -5.62
N ILE A 77 3.50 4.53 -4.58
CA ILE A 77 2.96 4.29 -3.24
C ILE A 77 2.23 5.53 -2.76
N ALA A 78 1.05 5.35 -2.21
CA ALA A 78 0.30 6.43 -1.59
C ALA A 78 0.99 6.90 -0.31
N SER A 79 0.94 8.21 -0.05
CA SER A 79 1.54 8.82 1.12
C SER A 79 0.67 9.92 1.68
N LYS A 80 0.80 10.16 2.98
CA LYS A 80 0.31 11.38 3.64
C LYS A 80 1.39 11.95 4.55
N LYS A 81 1.31 13.25 4.83
CA LYS A 81 2.13 13.89 5.87
C LYS A 81 1.48 13.62 7.22
N VAL A 82 2.24 13.06 8.16
CA VAL A 82 1.79 12.77 9.53
C VAL A 82 2.41 13.73 10.54
N ASN A 83 1.87 13.76 11.77
CA ASN A 83 2.49 14.52 12.86
C ASN A 83 3.81 13.87 13.28
N LYS A 84 4.73 14.69 13.82
CA LYS A 84 6.05 14.23 14.24
C LYS A 84 5.97 13.07 15.24
N ASN A 85 5.03 13.14 16.19
CA ASN A 85 4.87 12.14 17.24
C ASN A 85 4.19 10.84 16.75
N ASP A 86 3.59 10.86 15.56
CA ASP A 86 2.90 9.70 14.99
C ASP A 86 3.77 8.88 14.03
N VAL A 87 5.01 9.30 13.74
CA VAL A 87 5.86 8.62 12.75
C VAL A 87 6.14 7.16 13.10
N SER A 88 6.24 6.83 14.38
CA SER A 88 6.47 5.46 14.87
C SER A 88 5.31 4.49 14.63
N ARG A 89 4.16 4.98 14.16
CA ARG A 89 3.00 4.15 13.80
C ARG A 89 3.05 3.65 12.35
N TRP A 90 3.94 4.22 11.51
CA TRP A 90 3.92 4.07 10.05
C TRP A 90 5.30 3.70 9.51
N GLY A 91 5.33 3.09 8.33
CA GLY A 91 6.51 3.15 7.49
C GLY A 91 6.75 4.60 7.04
N ILE A 92 7.96 5.10 7.17
CA ILE A 92 8.32 6.49 6.81
C ILE A 92 9.32 6.48 5.67
N PHE A 93 9.08 7.33 4.66
CA PHE A 93 9.95 7.46 3.50
C PHE A 93 11.14 8.40 3.77
N ASP A 94 12.31 8.07 3.21
CA ASP A 94 13.32 9.06 2.82
C ASP A 94 13.07 9.45 1.37
N VAL A 95 13.07 10.76 1.05
CA VAL A 95 12.53 11.26 -0.21
C VAL A 95 13.40 12.31 -0.89
N LYS A 96 13.28 12.36 -2.23
CA LYS A 96 13.70 13.50 -3.06
C LYS A 96 12.47 14.06 -3.77
N THR A 97 12.15 15.33 -3.54
CA THR A 97 10.96 15.98 -4.09
C THR A 97 11.00 16.04 -5.62
N ILE A 98 9.88 15.76 -6.28
CA ILE A 98 9.65 16.00 -7.72
C ILE A 98 8.80 17.26 -7.89
N ASN A 99 7.69 17.35 -7.13
CA ASN A 99 6.77 18.48 -7.10
C ASN A 99 5.97 18.50 -5.79
N LYS A 100 4.99 19.38 -5.66
CA LYS A 100 4.18 19.53 -4.42
C LYS A 100 3.53 18.23 -3.91
N ARG A 101 3.26 17.25 -4.77
CA ARG A 101 2.56 16.01 -4.41
C ARG A 101 3.31 14.73 -4.70
N ASN A 102 4.41 14.77 -5.46
CA ASN A 102 5.14 13.58 -5.85
C ASN A 102 6.61 13.70 -5.48
N PHE A 103 7.18 12.59 -5.07
CA PHE A 103 8.59 12.50 -4.69
C PHE A 103 9.17 11.13 -5.07
N ILE A 104 10.47 11.08 -5.32
CA ILE A 104 11.22 9.83 -5.45
C ILE A 104 11.47 9.30 -4.05
N ILE A 105 11.13 8.02 -3.82
CA ILE A 105 11.44 7.32 -2.59
C ILE A 105 12.87 6.80 -2.69
N LYS A 106 13.74 7.23 -1.77
CA LYS A 106 15.13 6.80 -1.65
C LYS A 106 15.30 5.62 -0.71
N ASP A 107 14.48 5.61 0.35
CA ASP A 107 14.42 4.54 1.35
C ASP A 107 13.07 4.54 2.05
N VAL A 108 12.77 3.47 2.79
CA VAL A 108 11.62 3.36 3.66
C VAL A 108 12.02 2.63 4.94
N ILE A 109 11.66 3.21 6.08
CA ILE A 109 11.95 2.65 7.41
C ILE A 109 10.62 2.31 8.07
N GLU A 110 10.45 1.05 8.44
CA GLU A 110 9.25 0.58 9.14
C GLU A 110 9.25 1.04 10.59
N LYS A 111 8.22 1.77 10.99
CA LYS A 111 7.96 2.25 12.36
C LYS A 111 9.20 2.84 13.05
N PRO A 112 9.87 3.83 12.46
CA PRO A 112 11.07 4.41 13.06
C PRO A 112 10.74 5.15 14.36
N SER A 113 11.71 5.26 15.26
CA SER A 113 11.59 6.22 16.36
C SER A 113 11.52 7.66 15.81
N VAL A 114 11.00 8.59 16.60
CA VAL A 114 10.89 10.01 16.21
C VAL A 114 12.25 10.61 15.80
N ARG A 115 13.35 10.14 16.45
CA ARG A 115 14.72 10.58 16.15
C ARG A 115 15.26 10.00 14.83
N MET A 116 14.80 8.80 14.45
CA MET A 116 15.28 8.07 13.27
C MET A 116 14.44 8.34 12.02
N ALA A 117 13.29 8.97 12.16
CA ALA A 117 12.40 9.25 11.04
C ALA A 117 13.02 10.32 10.12
N PRO A 118 13.33 10.00 8.83
CA PRO A 118 14.00 10.93 7.92
C PRO A 118 13.11 12.10 7.51
N CYS A 119 11.80 11.92 7.57
CA CYS A 119 10.81 12.95 7.27
C CYS A 119 9.46 12.60 7.93
N ARG A 120 8.36 13.19 7.45
CA ARG A 120 7.00 12.93 7.95
C ARG A 120 6.05 12.38 6.87
N TYR A 121 6.58 11.84 5.77
CA TYR A 121 5.76 11.22 4.74
C TYR A 121 5.61 9.74 5.03
N ALA A 122 4.39 9.37 5.47
CA ALA A 122 4.03 8.02 5.84
C ALA A 122 3.56 7.20 4.64
N VAL A 123 3.84 5.91 4.69
CA VAL A 123 3.29 4.89 3.78
C VAL A 123 1.81 4.72 4.08
N ILE A 124 0.97 4.75 3.05
CA ILE A 124 -0.46 4.45 3.15
C ILE A 124 -0.77 3.26 2.25
N GLY A 125 -1.60 2.36 2.72
CA GLY A 125 -1.86 1.03 2.16
C GLY A 125 -2.47 1.00 0.76
N ARG A 126 -1.93 1.78 -0.15
CA ARG A 126 -2.24 1.76 -1.59
C ARG A 126 -0.94 1.77 -2.37
N TYR A 127 -0.67 0.67 -3.09
CA TYR A 127 0.60 0.46 -3.75
C TYR A 127 0.41 -0.03 -5.19
N ILE A 128 1.21 0.46 -6.12
CA ILE A 128 1.45 -0.22 -7.41
C ILE A 128 2.84 -0.84 -7.33
N LEU A 129 2.89 -2.15 -7.26
CA LEU A 129 4.09 -2.93 -7.04
C LEU A 129 4.48 -3.74 -8.28
N PRO A 130 5.78 -3.94 -8.54
CA PRO A 130 6.24 -4.77 -9.64
C PRO A 130 6.17 -6.25 -9.25
N LYS A 131 5.80 -7.12 -10.19
CA LYS A 131 5.75 -8.58 -9.99
C LYS A 131 7.06 -9.17 -9.44
N LYS A 132 8.21 -8.56 -9.76
CA LYS A 132 9.51 -9.00 -9.24
C LYS A 132 9.65 -8.96 -7.72
N ILE A 133 8.76 -8.22 -7.00
CA ILE A 133 8.73 -8.21 -5.54
C ILE A 133 8.56 -9.62 -4.95
N PHE A 134 7.89 -10.54 -5.68
CA PHE A 134 7.73 -11.91 -5.24
C PHE A 134 9.04 -12.70 -5.13
N LYS A 135 10.09 -12.31 -5.90
CA LYS A 135 11.42 -12.91 -5.76
C LYS A 135 12.08 -12.50 -4.45
N ILE A 136 11.88 -11.24 -4.05
CA ILE A 136 12.40 -10.73 -2.77
C ILE A 136 11.65 -11.39 -1.61
N LEU A 137 10.32 -11.33 -1.62
CA LEU A 137 9.45 -11.92 -0.58
C LEU A 137 9.74 -13.39 -0.32
N LYS A 138 10.05 -14.19 -1.37
CA LYS A 138 10.37 -15.62 -1.22
C LYS A 138 11.58 -15.86 -0.32
N ASN A 139 12.56 -14.96 -0.35
CA ASN A 139 13.84 -15.09 0.35
C ASN A 139 13.98 -14.15 1.55
N GLN A 140 12.93 -13.35 1.83
CA GLN A 140 12.94 -12.39 2.93
C GLN A 140 12.87 -13.13 4.26
N LYS A 141 13.83 -12.82 5.14
CA LYS A 141 13.78 -13.25 6.55
C LYS A 141 12.77 -12.41 7.31
N PRO A 142 12.17 -12.95 8.37
CA PRO A 142 11.36 -12.16 9.28
C PRO A 142 12.15 -10.95 9.83
N GLY A 143 11.52 -9.79 9.82
CA GLY A 143 12.07 -8.55 10.36
C GLY A 143 11.59 -8.27 11.77
N GLN A 144 11.23 -7.01 12.03
CA GLN A 144 10.71 -6.58 13.33
C GLN A 144 9.49 -7.42 13.74
N ASN A 145 9.43 -7.81 15.02
CA ASN A 145 8.39 -8.67 15.62
C ASN A 145 8.25 -10.07 14.98
N GLY A 146 9.26 -10.56 14.26
CA GLY A 146 9.21 -11.87 13.60
C GLY A 146 8.31 -11.91 12.35
N GLU A 147 7.87 -10.76 11.84
CA GLU A 147 6.99 -10.66 10.69
C GLU A 147 7.73 -10.37 9.37
N ILE A 148 7.15 -10.80 8.28
CA ILE A 148 7.58 -10.48 6.91
C ILE A 148 6.80 -9.24 6.46
N HIS A 149 7.40 -8.04 6.60
CA HIS A 149 6.79 -6.79 6.19
C HIS A 149 7.00 -6.52 4.69
N ILE A 150 5.95 -6.05 4.03
CA ILE A 150 6.04 -5.65 2.61
C ILE A 150 7.00 -4.47 2.40
N THR A 151 7.12 -3.59 3.38
CA THR A 151 8.02 -2.43 3.38
C THR A 151 9.49 -2.85 3.26
N ASP A 152 9.91 -3.93 3.89
CA ASP A 152 11.29 -4.43 3.79
C ASP A 152 11.60 -4.93 2.37
N SER A 153 10.65 -5.61 1.72
CA SER A 153 10.80 -6.01 0.31
C SER A 153 10.83 -4.81 -0.63
N ILE A 154 10.04 -3.77 -0.34
CA ILE A 154 10.07 -2.50 -1.09
C ILE A 154 11.43 -1.84 -0.92
N ARG A 155 11.94 -1.76 0.31
CA ARG A 155 13.27 -1.23 0.62
C ARG A 155 14.36 -1.97 -0.16
N THR A 156 14.33 -3.29 -0.15
CA THR A 156 15.28 -4.12 -0.92
C THR A 156 15.25 -3.77 -2.41
N LEU A 157 14.05 -3.62 -3.01
CA LEU A 157 13.94 -3.21 -4.41
C LEU A 157 14.49 -1.80 -4.67
N ILE A 158 14.28 -0.86 -3.75
CA ILE A 158 14.83 0.50 -3.86
C ILE A 158 16.36 0.46 -3.84
N LEU A 159 16.96 -0.28 -2.92
CA LEU A 159 18.41 -0.48 -2.84
C LEU A 159 18.98 -1.13 -4.10
N GLN A 160 18.20 -2.00 -4.76
CA GLN A 160 18.50 -2.56 -6.08
C GLN A 160 18.24 -1.57 -7.24
N LYS A 161 18.20 -0.26 -6.97
CA LYS A 161 18.00 0.82 -7.95
C LYS A 161 16.65 0.79 -8.69
N ASN A 162 15.65 0.15 -8.11
CA ASN A 162 14.31 0.24 -8.68
C ASN A 162 13.65 1.56 -8.28
N LYS A 163 13.07 2.25 -9.26
CA LYS A 163 12.42 3.52 -9.04
C LYS A 163 11.05 3.33 -8.38
N PHE A 164 10.86 4.00 -7.25
CA PHE A 164 9.60 4.13 -6.53
C PHE A 164 9.23 5.60 -6.38
N ILE A 165 7.96 5.91 -6.61
CA ILE A 165 7.41 7.27 -6.47
C ILE A 165 6.37 7.25 -5.36
N GLY A 166 6.50 8.16 -4.41
CA GLY A 166 5.49 8.45 -3.43
C GLY A 166 4.53 9.52 -3.94
N HIS A 167 3.25 9.38 -3.63
CA HIS A 167 2.20 10.31 -4.02
C HIS A 167 1.36 10.74 -2.83
N ILE A 168 1.38 12.04 -2.52
CA ILE A 168 0.46 12.66 -1.55
C ILE A 168 -0.90 12.76 -2.21
N PHE A 169 -1.77 11.79 -1.92
CA PHE A 169 -3.10 11.74 -2.50
C PHE A 169 -4.01 12.83 -1.94
N ALA A 170 -5.04 13.19 -2.71
CA ALA A 170 -6.15 13.99 -2.22
C ALA A 170 -7.20 13.08 -1.55
N GLY A 171 -7.98 13.65 -0.62
CA GLY A 171 -9.01 12.92 0.12
C GLY A 171 -8.69 12.76 1.61
N LYS A 172 -9.64 12.18 2.35
CA LYS A 172 -9.47 11.89 3.78
C LYS A 172 -9.07 10.42 3.95
N HIS A 173 -8.02 10.17 4.71
CA HIS A 173 -7.57 8.84 5.11
C HIS A 173 -8.10 8.52 6.51
N LEU A 174 -8.74 7.37 6.66
CA LEU A 174 -9.18 6.80 7.92
C LEU A 174 -8.39 5.49 8.14
N ASP A 175 -7.71 5.42 9.28
CA ASP A 175 -6.97 4.22 9.75
C ASP A 175 -7.94 3.31 10.50
N CYS A 176 -8.62 2.43 9.77
CA CYS A 176 -9.63 1.52 10.31
C CYS A 176 -9.04 0.35 11.11
N GLY A 177 -7.72 0.25 11.22
CA GLY A 177 -7.04 -0.68 12.13
C GLY A 177 -7.25 -0.36 13.62
N SER A 178 -7.82 0.81 13.93
CA SER A 178 -8.19 1.22 15.29
C SER A 178 -9.52 1.97 15.31
N MET A 179 -10.31 1.82 16.39
CA MET A 179 -11.57 2.57 16.57
C MET A 179 -11.35 4.09 16.49
N LYS A 180 -10.28 4.60 17.12
CA LYS A 180 -9.92 6.01 17.05
C LYS A 180 -9.65 6.50 15.62
N GLY A 181 -8.99 5.68 14.82
CA GLY A 181 -8.69 6.02 13.42
C GLY A 181 -9.90 5.92 12.49
N TYR A 182 -10.90 5.10 12.85
CA TYR A 182 -12.15 4.98 12.11
C TYR A 182 -13.12 6.16 12.35
N ILE A 183 -13.15 6.68 13.59
CA ILE A 183 -14.08 7.78 13.99
C ILE A 183 -13.54 9.16 13.58
N ASN A 184 -12.23 9.34 13.42
CA ASN A 184 -11.60 10.59 12.99
C ASN A 184 -11.75 10.81 11.47
#